data_5694c9acea356b40ea08868421e3ce19
#
_entry.id   5694c9acea356b40ea08868421e3ce19
#
_cell.length_a   1.000
_cell.length_b   1.000
_cell.length_c   1.000
_cell.angle_alpha   90.00
_cell.angle_beta   90.00
_cell.angle_gamma   90.00
#
_symmetry.space_group_name_H-M   'P 1'
#
loop_
_entity.id
_entity.type
_entity.pdbx_description
1 polymer ?
#
loop_
_entity_poly.entity_id
_entity_poly.type
_entity_poly.pdbx_seq_one_letter_code
_entity_poly.pdbx_strand_id
1 'polypeptide(L)'
;MKSKWLILFIVFGLILTACGGGSDDAAEVEEVVAEEPAETLDAPATTAAAAEPEADPASICLVLDIGGLGDLSFNDLAYSGYEKAIADFGMEGTFLEPDGGGENRGELLELCAEAGNDLIIGNGFLFDASMNEVAPNYPDLNFAITDGVAEPANVRGMLFDHAEGSFLAGVAAALKSTNNHVGFLGGVDFPLIHEFEQGFIAGVQAINPDIVIEIGYASVAPDFSGFNDVVKGKEIALAQYEAGADVIYNAAGGTGTGMFEAAKEVSESTGTKVWGIGVDFDQYYQVGNALPELQEYILSSMVKAVDVSIYNAAKQTVEGSFEGGILVDNLESGGIYLSYSGGYIDDIKDTIEDYKAKIIAGEIDPPSARP
;
A
#
# COMPACT_ATOMS: atom_id res chain seq x y z
N MET A 1 45.81 -17.57 -12.28
CA MET A 1 45.96 -18.78 -11.47
C MET A 1 44.59 -19.33 -11.18
N LYS A 2 44.36 -20.57 -11.63
CA LYS A 2 43.08 -21.27 -11.53
C LYS A 2 42.92 -21.86 -10.13
N SER A 3 41.75 -21.81 -9.52
CA SER A 3 41.34 -22.81 -8.54
C SER A 3 39.83 -23.04 -8.62
N LYS A 4 39.48 -24.28 -9.02
CA LYS A 4 38.16 -24.92 -9.01
C LYS A 4 37.99 -25.62 -7.67
N TRP A 5 36.80 -25.58 -7.08
CA TRP A 5 36.30 -26.59 -6.12
C TRP A 5 34.80 -26.58 -6.24
N LEU A 6 34.20 -27.55 -6.70
CA LEU A 6 33.88 -28.96 -6.53
C LEU A 6 32.54 -29.11 -5.75
N ILE A 7 31.58 -29.61 -6.52
CA ILE A 7 30.22 -30.01 -6.13
C ILE A 7 30.30 -31.27 -5.27
N LEU A 8 29.52 -31.36 -4.20
CA LEU A 8 29.27 -32.61 -3.54
C LEU A 8 27.74 -32.87 -3.40
N PHE A 9 27.27 -33.80 -4.25
CA PHE A 9 25.98 -34.49 -4.12
C PHE A 9 26.10 -35.56 -3.02
N ILE A 10 25.16 -35.61 -2.08
CA ILE A 10 24.94 -36.80 -1.25
C ILE A 10 23.51 -37.26 -1.44
N VAL A 11 23.41 -38.42 -2.13
CA VAL A 11 22.21 -39.27 -2.21
C VAL A 11 22.40 -40.39 -1.19
N PHE A 12 21.39 -40.61 -0.33
CA PHE A 12 21.18 -41.84 0.44
C PHE A 12 19.69 -41.91 0.71
N GLY A 13 18.90 -42.89 0.29
CA GLY A 13 19.13 -44.33 0.22
C GLY A 13 18.03 -44.97 1.07
N LEU A 14 17.05 -45.62 0.40
CA LEU A 14 15.97 -46.43 0.98
C LEU A 14 16.54 -47.56 1.86
N ILE A 15 15.85 -47.86 2.95
CA ILE A 15 15.83 -49.24 3.52
C ILE A 15 14.40 -49.59 3.90
N LEU A 16 13.88 -50.59 3.16
CA LEU A 16 12.75 -51.44 3.50
C LEU A 16 13.24 -52.52 4.49
N THR A 17 12.46 -52.79 5.53
CA THR A 17 12.51 -54.11 6.17
C THR A 17 11.09 -54.54 6.57
N ALA A 18 10.74 -55.70 6.02
CA ALA A 18 9.53 -56.47 6.32
C ALA A 18 9.88 -57.58 7.33
N CYS A 19 8.85 -58.19 7.88
CA CYS A 19 8.70 -59.47 8.61
C CYS A 19 8.11 -59.27 10.00
N GLY A 20 7.07 -59.99 10.45
CA GLY A 20 6.37 -61.16 9.99
C GLY A 20 5.71 -61.86 11.19
N GLY A 21 4.68 -62.63 10.86
CA GLY A 21 4.22 -63.79 11.63
C GLY A 21 3.13 -63.54 12.66
N GLY A 22 2.00 -64.17 12.55
CA GLY A 22 1.44 -65.45 12.37
C GLY A 22 0.47 -65.66 13.51
N SER A 23 -0.62 -66.23 13.36
CA SER A 23 -1.14 -67.54 13.19
C SER A 23 -2.66 -67.62 13.53
N ASP A 24 -3.38 -68.25 12.63
CA ASP A 24 -4.43 -69.24 12.77
C ASP A 24 -5.53 -69.10 13.84
N ASP A 25 -6.78 -69.08 13.41
CA ASP A 25 -7.65 -70.26 13.55
C ASP A 25 -8.94 -70.15 12.67
N ALA A 26 -9.21 -71.26 12.01
CA ALA A 26 -10.35 -71.50 11.16
C ALA A 26 -11.55 -72.04 11.99
N ALA A 27 -12.75 -71.69 11.58
CA ALA A 27 -13.92 -72.55 11.75
C ALA A 27 -14.94 -72.30 10.67
N GLU A 28 -15.27 -73.36 10.03
CA GLU A 28 -16.15 -73.71 8.87
C GLU A 28 -17.60 -73.75 9.28
N VAL A 29 -18.49 -73.74 8.19
CA VAL A 29 -19.86 -74.37 8.06
C VAL A 29 -20.99 -73.42 8.52
N GLU A 30 -22.09 -73.18 7.79
CA GLU A 30 -22.89 -73.97 6.83
C GLU A 30 -23.82 -73.09 6.03
N GLU A 31 -24.11 -73.58 4.81
CA GLU A 31 -25.02 -73.05 3.81
C GLU A 31 -26.47 -73.39 4.17
N VAL A 32 -27.41 -72.43 4.11
CA VAL A 32 -28.84 -72.71 3.92
C VAL A 32 -29.43 -71.78 2.89
N VAL A 33 -29.82 -72.37 1.80
CA VAL A 33 -30.58 -71.77 0.70
C VAL A 33 -32.06 -71.73 1.12
N ALA A 34 -32.74 -70.62 0.90
CA ALA A 34 -34.17 -70.53 0.73
C ALA A 34 -34.58 -69.36 -0.15
N GLU A 35 -35.43 -69.69 -1.12
CA GLU A 35 -35.96 -68.94 -2.24
C GLU A 35 -36.84 -67.70 -1.85
N GLU A 36 -36.90 -66.82 -2.82
CA GLU A 36 -37.64 -65.58 -3.14
C GLU A 36 -39.15 -65.53 -2.69
N PRO A 37 -39.78 -64.32 -2.68
CA PRO A 37 -40.06 -63.64 -3.95
C PRO A 37 -39.83 -62.08 -3.91
N ALA A 38 -39.59 -61.57 -5.13
CA ALA A 38 -39.46 -60.21 -5.53
C ALA A 38 -40.64 -59.30 -5.21
N GLU A 39 -40.41 -58.19 -4.58
CA GLU A 39 -41.20 -56.95 -4.76
C GLU A 39 -40.35 -55.87 -5.26
N THR A 40 -40.61 -55.41 -6.47
CA THR A 40 -40.09 -54.26 -7.12
C THR A 40 -40.61 -52.98 -6.43
N LEU A 41 -39.81 -52.32 -5.64
CA LEU A 41 -40.07 -50.96 -5.24
C LEU A 41 -39.23 -50.04 -6.15
N ASP A 42 -39.94 -49.34 -7.04
CA ASP A 42 -39.42 -48.21 -7.80
C ASP A 42 -38.83 -47.18 -6.83
N ALA A 43 -37.49 -47.08 -6.78
CA ALA A 43 -36.82 -45.95 -6.16
C ALA A 43 -36.91 -44.78 -7.14
N PRO A 44 -37.36 -43.60 -6.69
CA PRO A 44 -37.28 -42.41 -7.54
C PRO A 44 -35.81 -42.13 -7.86
N ALA A 45 -35.52 -42.08 -9.16
CA ALA A 45 -34.23 -41.63 -9.65
C ALA A 45 -33.96 -40.20 -9.11
N THR A 46 -33.11 -40.10 -8.11
CA THR A 46 -32.54 -38.84 -7.71
C THR A 46 -31.65 -38.40 -8.87
N THR A 47 -32.17 -37.53 -9.73
CA THR A 47 -31.36 -36.74 -10.65
C THR A 47 -30.39 -35.97 -9.79
N ALA A 48 -29.14 -36.41 -9.74
CA ALA A 48 -28.05 -35.55 -9.28
C ALA A 48 -28.12 -34.30 -10.15
N ALA A 49 -28.45 -33.17 -9.55
CA ALA A 49 -28.24 -31.86 -10.18
C ALA A 49 -26.79 -31.85 -10.62
N ALA A 50 -26.56 -31.66 -11.92
CA ALA A 50 -25.23 -31.38 -12.41
C ALA A 50 -24.75 -30.15 -11.61
N ALA A 51 -23.61 -30.26 -10.95
CA ALA A 51 -22.96 -29.11 -10.37
C ALA A 51 -22.79 -28.08 -11.51
N GLU A 52 -23.33 -26.89 -11.32
CA GLU A 52 -23.00 -25.77 -12.21
C GLU A 52 -21.47 -25.68 -12.24
N PRO A 53 -20.85 -25.47 -13.42
CA PRO A 53 -19.40 -25.25 -13.46
C PRO A 53 -19.08 -24.10 -12.51
N GLU A 54 -18.17 -24.33 -11.57
CA GLU A 54 -17.63 -23.25 -10.76
C GLU A 54 -17.11 -22.19 -11.73
N ALA A 55 -17.57 -20.96 -11.59
CA ALA A 55 -17.07 -19.85 -12.37
C ALA A 55 -15.56 -19.72 -12.11
N ASP A 56 -14.80 -19.38 -13.14
CA ASP A 56 -13.38 -19.09 -12.97
C ASP A 56 -13.21 -17.99 -11.91
N PRO A 57 -12.19 -18.08 -11.05
CA PRO A 57 -11.95 -17.05 -10.03
C PRO A 57 -11.74 -15.69 -10.69
N ALA A 58 -12.29 -14.64 -10.09
CA ALA A 58 -12.04 -13.29 -10.55
C ALA A 58 -10.54 -12.96 -10.49
N SER A 59 -10.09 -12.07 -11.35
CA SER A 59 -8.67 -11.75 -11.53
C SER A 59 -8.38 -10.25 -11.34
N ILE A 60 -7.18 -9.96 -10.82
CA ILE A 60 -6.71 -8.61 -10.56
C ILE A 60 -5.28 -8.42 -11.10
N CYS A 61 -5.07 -7.31 -11.81
CA CYS A 61 -3.75 -6.86 -12.24
C CYS A 61 -3.43 -5.50 -11.60
N LEU A 62 -2.33 -5.43 -10.86
CA LEU A 62 -1.82 -4.21 -10.25
C LEU A 62 -0.57 -3.76 -11.02
N VAL A 63 -0.59 -2.55 -11.57
CA VAL A 63 0.59 -1.92 -12.16
C VAL A 63 1.09 -0.86 -11.18
N LEU A 64 2.27 -1.08 -10.61
CA LEU A 64 2.94 -0.17 -9.69
C LEU A 64 3.52 1.04 -10.42
N ASP A 65 3.94 2.06 -9.69
CA ASP A 65 4.59 3.26 -10.26
C ASP A 65 6.08 3.32 -9.90
N ILE A 66 6.71 4.46 -10.20
CA ILE A 66 8.12 4.73 -9.90
C ILE A 66 8.42 4.41 -8.42
N GLY A 67 9.51 3.69 -8.21
CA GLY A 67 9.86 3.15 -6.91
C GLY A 67 9.64 1.65 -6.82
N GLY A 68 8.54 1.15 -7.38
CA GLY A 68 8.22 -0.28 -7.37
C GLY A 68 8.14 -0.86 -5.96
N LEU A 69 8.21 -2.18 -5.85
CA LEU A 69 8.27 -2.86 -4.55
C LEU A 69 9.56 -2.55 -3.80
N GLY A 70 9.42 -2.35 -2.48
CA GLY A 70 10.53 -2.04 -1.58
C GLY A 70 10.72 -0.55 -1.34
N ASP A 71 9.76 0.30 -1.76
CA ASP A 71 9.77 1.73 -1.46
C ASP A 71 9.44 2.06 0.01
N LEU A 72 8.98 1.07 0.77
CA LEU A 72 8.54 1.18 2.17
C LEU A 72 7.47 2.27 2.39
N SER A 73 6.69 2.58 1.35
CA SER A 73 5.68 3.64 1.29
C SER A 73 4.53 3.27 0.35
N PHE A 74 4.30 4.04 -0.70
CA PHE A 74 3.12 4.03 -1.56
C PHE A 74 2.91 2.72 -2.34
N ASN A 75 3.97 2.19 -2.99
CA ASN A 75 3.85 0.97 -3.77
C ASN A 75 3.73 -0.27 -2.89
N ASP A 76 4.50 -0.36 -1.81
CA ASP A 76 4.38 -1.46 -0.85
C ASP A 76 2.99 -1.50 -0.20
N LEU A 77 2.40 -0.32 0.09
CA LEU A 77 1.06 -0.22 0.63
C LEU A 77 0.00 -0.71 -0.37
N ALA A 78 0.08 -0.26 -1.62
CA ALA A 78 -0.80 -0.73 -2.70
C ALA A 78 -0.71 -2.25 -2.87
N TYR A 79 0.51 -2.79 -2.87
CA TYR A 79 0.77 -4.21 -2.99
C TYR A 79 0.18 -5.00 -1.80
N SER A 80 0.21 -4.46 -0.59
CA SER A 80 -0.39 -5.11 0.58
C SER A 80 -1.91 -5.27 0.45
N GLY A 81 -2.60 -4.26 -0.10
CA GLY A 81 -4.03 -4.33 -0.39
C GLY A 81 -4.36 -5.36 -1.47
N TYR A 82 -3.53 -5.43 -2.52
CA TYR A 82 -3.61 -6.43 -3.58
C TYR A 82 -3.42 -7.86 -3.03
N GLU A 83 -2.36 -8.12 -2.25
CA GLU A 83 -2.13 -9.45 -1.66
C GLU A 83 -3.29 -9.87 -0.74
N LYS A 84 -3.80 -8.92 0.05
CA LYS A 84 -4.93 -9.18 0.93
C LYS A 84 -6.21 -9.53 0.13
N ALA A 85 -6.47 -8.82 -0.96
CA ALA A 85 -7.62 -9.11 -1.83
C ALA A 85 -7.53 -10.53 -2.43
N ILE A 86 -6.36 -10.92 -2.95
CA ILE A 86 -6.11 -12.26 -3.46
C ILE A 86 -6.36 -13.32 -2.39
N ALA A 87 -5.82 -13.11 -1.19
CA ALA A 87 -5.94 -14.08 -0.09
C ALA A 87 -7.38 -14.24 0.40
N ASP A 88 -8.13 -13.15 0.53
CA ASP A 88 -9.47 -13.17 1.12
C ASP A 88 -10.56 -13.57 0.12
N PHE A 89 -10.39 -13.22 -1.16
CA PHE A 89 -11.41 -13.48 -2.21
C PHE A 89 -11.06 -14.63 -3.16
N GLY A 90 -9.86 -15.20 -3.05
CA GLY A 90 -9.40 -16.27 -3.93
C GLY A 90 -9.19 -15.80 -5.38
N MET A 91 -8.85 -14.53 -5.59
CA MET A 91 -8.62 -13.98 -6.92
C MET A 91 -7.32 -14.51 -7.52
N GLU A 92 -7.26 -14.60 -8.84
CA GLU A 92 -6.00 -14.74 -9.56
C GLU A 92 -5.33 -13.36 -9.66
N GLY A 93 -4.03 -13.27 -9.34
CA GLY A 93 -3.33 -12.00 -9.24
C GLY A 93 -2.10 -11.93 -10.13
N THR A 94 -1.92 -10.77 -10.76
CA THR A 94 -0.68 -10.37 -11.46
C THR A 94 -0.29 -8.97 -10.99
N PHE A 95 1.00 -8.72 -10.77
CA PHE A 95 1.48 -7.35 -10.62
C PHE A 95 2.63 -7.10 -11.61
N LEU A 96 2.73 -5.85 -12.05
CA LEU A 96 3.72 -5.40 -13.02
C LEU A 96 4.38 -4.12 -12.51
N GLU A 97 5.62 -3.91 -12.89
CA GLU A 97 6.37 -2.70 -12.60
C GLU A 97 6.80 -2.04 -13.90
N PRO A 98 6.65 -0.71 -14.05
CA PRO A 98 7.10 -0.02 -15.25
C PRO A 98 8.63 0.04 -15.31
N ASP A 99 9.15 0.23 -16.51
CA ASP A 99 10.56 0.55 -16.70
C ASP A 99 10.94 1.85 -15.98
N GLY A 100 12.21 2.05 -15.69
CA GLY A 100 12.73 3.06 -14.76
C GLY A 100 12.20 4.50 -14.88
N GLY A 101 11.74 4.94 -16.09
CA GLY A 101 11.07 6.24 -16.29
C GLY A 101 9.55 6.14 -16.34
N GLY A 102 9.00 4.93 -16.41
CA GLY A 102 7.56 4.68 -16.47
C GLY A 102 6.91 4.98 -17.82
N GLU A 103 7.69 5.08 -18.90
CA GLU A 103 7.17 5.37 -20.23
C GLU A 103 6.24 4.28 -20.77
N ASN A 104 6.39 3.04 -20.28
CA ASN A 104 5.61 1.87 -20.73
C ASN A 104 4.32 1.62 -19.90
N ARG A 105 3.85 2.59 -19.08
CA ARG A 105 2.63 2.43 -18.26
C ARG A 105 1.42 1.98 -19.08
N GLY A 106 1.21 2.59 -20.24
CA GLY A 106 0.10 2.25 -21.14
C GLY A 106 0.20 0.82 -21.66
N GLU A 107 1.38 0.38 -22.05
CA GLU A 107 1.64 -0.99 -22.52
C GLU A 107 1.36 -2.02 -21.41
N LEU A 108 1.69 -1.71 -20.17
CA LEU A 108 1.43 -2.59 -19.02
C LEU A 108 -0.06 -2.69 -18.69
N LEU A 109 -0.81 -1.57 -18.75
CA LEU A 109 -2.27 -1.59 -18.59
C LEU A 109 -2.93 -2.42 -19.71
N GLU A 110 -2.47 -2.25 -20.95
CA GLU A 110 -2.98 -3.00 -22.10
C GLU A 110 -2.69 -4.50 -21.97
N LEU A 111 -1.49 -4.86 -21.51
CA LEU A 111 -1.11 -6.25 -21.20
C LEU A 111 -2.04 -6.89 -20.16
N CYS A 112 -2.37 -6.16 -19.08
CA CYS A 112 -3.34 -6.61 -18.08
C CYS A 112 -4.73 -6.81 -18.68
N ALA A 113 -5.17 -5.89 -19.54
CA ALA A 113 -6.48 -5.94 -20.19
C ALA A 113 -6.58 -7.08 -21.24
N GLU A 114 -5.55 -7.24 -22.07
CA GLU A 114 -5.46 -8.35 -23.03
C GLU A 114 -5.42 -9.73 -22.35
N ALA A 115 -4.85 -9.81 -21.15
CA ALA A 115 -4.88 -11.02 -20.34
C ALA A 115 -6.27 -11.33 -19.78
N GLY A 116 -7.24 -10.39 -19.89
CA GLY A 116 -8.61 -10.57 -19.44
C GLY A 116 -8.81 -10.42 -17.94
N ASN A 117 -7.96 -9.64 -17.25
CA ASN A 117 -8.16 -9.38 -15.83
C ASN A 117 -9.45 -8.59 -15.58
N ASP A 118 -10.24 -9.01 -14.58
CA ASP A 118 -11.52 -8.38 -14.23
C ASP A 118 -11.35 -7.01 -13.59
N LEU A 119 -10.23 -6.79 -12.89
CA LEU A 119 -9.84 -5.51 -12.30
C LEU A 119 -8.39 -5.17 -12.66
N ILE A 120 -8.19 -3.98 -13.20
CA ILE A 120 -6.87 -3.47 -13.59
C ILE A 120 -6.62 -2.17 -12.84
N ILE A 121 -5.54 -2.11 -12.07
CA ILE A 121 -5.21 -0.95 -11.23
C ILE A 121 -3.89 -0.33 -11.68
N GLY A 122 -3.90 0.95 -12.00
CA GLY A 122 -2.71 1.79 -12.13
C GLY A 122 -2.47 2.53 -10.82
N ASN A 123 -1.35 2.25 -10.15
CA ASN A 123 -1.06 2.82 -8.84
C ASN A 123 -0.31 4.14 -8.96
N GLY A 124 -1.04 5.24 -9.05
CA GLY A 124 -0.48 6.59 -9.06
C GLY A 124 -1.03 7.47 -10.19
N PHE A 125 -0.99 8.78 -9.98
CA PHE A 125 -1.53 9.80 -10.88
C PHE A 125 -0.86 9.81 -12.27
N LEU A 126 0.34 9.27 -12.40
CA LEU A 126 1.04 9.20 -13.69
C LEU A 126 0.38 8.22 -14.68
N PHE A 127 -0.61 7.46 -14.24
CA PHE A 127 -1.44 6.62 -15.11
C PHE A 127 -2.62 7.38 -15.75
N ASP A 128 -2.92 8.63 -15.40
CA ASP A 128 -4.09 9.39 -15.91
C ASP A 128 -4.21 9.33 -17.42
N ALA A 129 -3.14 9.65 -18.14
CA ALA A 129 -3.15 9.65 -19.62
C ALA A 129 -3.36 8.24 -20.19
N SER A 130 -2.65 7.24 -19.63
CA SER A 130 -2.73 5.85 -20.07
C SER A 130 -4.10 5.22 -19.79
N MET A 131 -4.72 5.55 -18.65
CA MET A 131 -6.08 5.10 -18.33
C MET A 131 -7.10 5.63 -19.33
N ASN A 132 -7.00 6.92 -19.71
CA ASN A 132 -7.87 7.54 -20.70
C ASN A 132 -7.70 6.96 -22.12
N GLU A 133 -6.53 6.43 -22.43
CA GLU A 133 -6.23 5.80 -23.72
C GLU A 133 -6.66 4.33 -23.76
N VAL A 134 -6.37 3.56 -22.71
CA VAL A 134 -6.54 2.09 -22.69
C VAL A 134 -7.96 1.68 -22.30
N ALA A 135 -8.52 2.20 -21.21
CA ALA A 135 -9.79 1.74 -20.67
C ALA A 135 -10.99 1.78 -21.63
N PRO A 136 -11.12 2.77 -22.56
CA PRO A 136 -12.20 2.78 -23.53
C PRO A 136 -12.22 1.59 -24.50
N ASN A 137 -11.07 0.94 -24.70
CA ASN A 137 -10.96 -0.22 -25.59
C ASN A 137 -11.48 -1.51 -24.94
N TYR A 138 -11.67 -1.50 -23.62
CA TYR A 138 -12.08 -2.66 -22.79
C TYR A 138 -13.27 -2.30 -21.89
N PRO A 139 -14.45 -1.94 -22.47
CA PRO A 139 -15.56 -1.37 -21.70
C PRO A 139 -16.21 -2.35 -20.70
N ASP A 140 -15.94 -3.64 -20.83
CA ASP A 140 -16.48 -4.69 -19.97
C ASP A 140 -15.53 -5.02 -18.78
N LEU A 141 -14.32 -4.43 -18.74
CA LEU A 141 -13.36 -4.60 -17.66
C LEU A 141 -13.40 -3.42 -16.68
N ASN A 142 -13.12 -3.69 -15.43
CA ASN A 142 -13.03 -2.65 -14.39
C ASN A 142 -11.61 -2.09 -14.32
N PHE A 143 -11.50 -0.79 -14.28
CA PHE A 143 -10.23 -0.09 -14.09
C PHE A 143 -10.29 0.78 -12.83
N ALA A 144 -9.16 0.90 -12.14
CA ALA A 144 -9.00 1.85 -11.04
C ALA A 144 -7.65 2.56 -11.12
N ILE A 145 -7.61 3.79 -10.62
CA ILE A 145 -6.38 4.59 -10.57
C ILE A 145 -6.28 5.24 -9.18
N THR A 146 -5.12 5.13 -8.56
CA THR A 146 -4.83 5.75 -7.27
C THR A 146 -4.29 7.17 -7.49
N ASP A 147 -4.75 8.15 -6.71
CA ASP A 147 -4.35 9.56 -6.79
C ASP A 147 -4.58 10.21 -8.17
N GLY A 148 -5.41 9.61 -9.00
CA GLY A 148 -5.64 10.07 -10.35
C GLY A 148 -7.12 10.03 -10.75
N VAL A 149 -7.42 10.66 -11.89
CA VAL A 149 -8.76 10.69 -12.47
C VAL A 149 -8.70 10.33 -13.95
N ALA A 150 -9.73 9.62 -14.41
CA ALA A 150 -9.89 9.33 -15.83
C ALA A 150 -11.35 9.47 -16.22
N GLU A 151 -11.60 9.81 -17.50
CA GLU A 151 -12.94 10.08 -18.02
C GLU A 151 -13.78 8.83 -18.30
N PRO A 152 -13.21 7.65 -18.70
CA PRO A 152 -14.00 6.48 -19.07
C PRO A 152 -14.88 5.99 -17.91
N ALA A 153 -16.13 5.63 -18.21
CA ALA A 153 -17.14 5.26 -17.21
C ALA A 153 -16.80 3.97 -16.42
N ASN A 154 -15.91 3.14 -16.95
CA ASN A 154 -15.42 1.92 -16.29
C ASN A 154 -14.12 2.13 -15.49
N VAL A 155 -13.71 3.39 -15.30
CA VAL A 155 -12.56 3.74 -14.47
C VAL A 155 -13.01 4.37 -13.16
N ARG A 156 -12.44 3.90 -12.04
CA ARG A 156 -12.59 4.52 -10.72
C ARG A 156 -11.34 5.29 -10.35
N GLY A 157 -11.46 6.59 -10.11
CA GLY A 157 -10.46 7.40 -9.44
C GLY A 157 -10.57 7.22 -7.92
N MET A 158 -9.51 6.76 -7.28
CA MET A 158 -9.38 6.62 -5.83
C MET A 158 -8.51 7.78 -5.33
N LEU A 159 -9.14 8.86 -4.91
CA LEU A 159 -8.50 10.08 -4.44
C LEU A 159 -8.47 10.15 -2.92
N PHE A 160 -7.56 10.98 -2.41
CA PHE A 160 -7.40 11.21 -0.98
C PHE A 160 -7.30 12.71 -0.70
N ASP A 161 -7.86 13.18 0.41
CA ASP A 161 -7.70 14.57 0.84
C ASP A 161 -6.38 14.74 1.58
N HIS A 162 -5.31 14.90 0.80
CA HIS A 162 -3.94 14.98 1.31
C HIS A 162 -3.74 16.17 2.25
N ALA A 163 -4.44 17.29 2.00
CA ALA A 163 -4.33 18.49 2.81
C ALA A 163 -4.84 18.28 4.23
N GLU A 164 -5.94 17.52 4.41
CA GLU A 164 -6.49 17.23 5.74
C GLU A 164 -5.50 16.44 6.62
N GLY A 165 -4.93 15.35 6.08
CA GLY A 165 -3.96 14.51 6.81
C GLY A 165 -2.66 15.26 7.10
N SER A 166 -2.18 16.01 6.10
CA SER A 166 -0.94 16.80 6.23
C SER A 166 -1.10 17.95 7.21
N PHE A 167 -2.31 18.52 7.35
CA PHE A 167 -2.60 19.49 8.41
C PHE A 167 -2.35 18.88 9.80
N LEU A 168 -2.82 17.67 10.04
CA LEU A 168 -2.59 17.00 11.32
C LEU A 168 -1.09 16.68 11.53
N ALA A 169 -0.36 16.31 10.47
CA ALA A 169 1.09 16.15 10.53
C ALA A 169 1.79 17.46 10.89
N GLY A 170 1.32 18.61 10.34
CA GLY A 170 1.79 19.93 10.69
C GLY A 170 1.53 20.31 12.15
N VAL A 171 0.33 20.00 12.66
CA VAL A 171 -0.02 20.18 14.08
C VAL A 171 0.93 19.38 14.97
N ALA A 172 1.17 18.10 14.63
CA ALA A 172 2.06 17.23 15.39
C ALA A 172 3.51 17.76 15.36
N ALA A 173 4.01 18.14 14.18
CA ALA A 173 5.35 18.70 14.02
C ALA A 173 5.54 19.96 14.87
N ALA A 174 4.61 20.88 14.81
CA ALA A 174 4.67 22.14 15.57
C ALA A 174 4.65 21.93 17.09
N LEU A 175 3.82 21.00 17.59
CA LEU A 175 3.72 20.69 19.02
C LEU A 175 4.92 19.90 19.54
N LYS A 176 5.60 19.13 18.70
CA LYS A 176 6.78 18.33 19.07
C LYS A 176 8.09 19.03 18.78
N SER A 177 8.10 20.08 17.99
CA SER A 177 9.29 20.90 17.77
C SER A 177 9.70 21.63 19.04
N THR A 178 10.97 21.55 19.39
CA THR A 178 11.58 22.25 20.52
C THR A 178 12.32 23.52 20.08
N ASN A 179 12.64 23.60 18.77
CA ASN A 179 13.39 24.70 18.17
C ASN A 179 12.48 25.75 17.53
N ASN A 180 11.16 25.56 17.46
CA ASN A 180 10.24 26.32 16.60
C ASN A 180 10.72 26.35 15.14
N HIS A 181 11.18 25.21 14.65
CA HIS A 181 11.72 25.08 13.30
C HIS A 181 11.42 23.65 12.81
N VAL A 182 10.67 23.55 11.73
CA VAL A 182 10.25 22.28 11.12
C VAL A 182 10.60 22.25 9.64
N GLY A 183 10.55 21.06 9.04
CA GLY A 183 10.83 20.87 7.63
C GLY A 183 9.71 20.12 6.91
N PHE A 184 9.62 20.34 5.60
CA PHE A 184 8.85 19.55 4.65
C PHE A 184 9.79 19.04 3.55
N LEU A 185 9.72 17.75 3.26
CA LEU A 185 10.44 17.08 2.18
C LEU A 185 9.44 16.52 1.18
N GLY A 186 9.30 17.17 0.02
CA GLY A 186 8.51 16.67 -1.10
C GLY A 186 9.35 15.82 -2.07
N GLY A 187 8.77 14.77 -2.64
CA GLY A 187 9.43 13.97 -3.67
C GLY A 187 9.64 14.80 -4.95
N VAL A 188 8.57 15.36 -5.49
CA VAL A 188 8.59 16.14 -6.72
C VAL A 188 7.84 17.47 -6.53
N ASP A 189 8.41 18.56 -6.98
CA ASP A 189 7.71 19.85 -7.05
C ASP A 189 6.63 19.78 -8.15
N PHE A 190 5.41 19.40 -7.72
CA PHE A 190 4.26 19.11 -8.56
C PHE A 190 2.95 19.37 -7.79
N PRO A 191 1.85 19.77 -8.47
CA PRO A 191 0.60 20.16 -7.80
C PRO A 191 0.07 19.18 -6.75
N LEU A 192 0.10 17.86 -7.00
CA LEU A 192 -0.34 16.87 -6.02
C LEU A 192 0.46 16.98 -4.70
N ILE A 193 1.77 17.16 -4.77
CA ILE A 193 2.63 17.25 -3.57
C ILE A 193 2.47 18.60 -2.88
N HIS A 194 2.00 19.63 -3.60
CA HIS A 194 1.63 20.90 -2.99
C HIS A 194 0.44 20.79 -2.05
N GLU A 195 -0.48 19.83 -2.24
CA GLU A 195 -1.58 19.57 -1.30
C GLU A 195 -1.03 19.15 0.07
N PHE A 196 -0.03 18.26 0.09
CA PHE A 196 0.65 17.87 1.33
C PHE A 196 1.39 19.04 1.96
N GLU A 197 2.15 19.80 1.16
CA GLU A 197 2.90 20.97 1.62
C GLU A 197 1.99 22.01 2.26
N GLN A 198 0.92 22.39 1.58
CA GLN A 198 0.02 23.45 2.02
C GLN A 198 -0.79 23.05 3.25
N GLY A 199 -1.26 21.81 3.30
CA GLY A 199 -1.89 21.24 4.48
C GLY A 199 -0.93 21.27 5.69
N PHE A 200 0.30 20.80 5.51
CA PHE A 200 1.33 20.82 6.55
C PHE A 200 1.63 22.25 7.06
N ILE A 201 1.87 23.19 6.15
CA ILE A 201 2.11 24.60 6.51
C ILE A 201 0.95 25.16 7.33
N ALA A 202 -0.29 24.92 6.89
CA ALA A 202 -1.47 25.42 7.60
C ALA A 202 -1.60 24.79 9.00
N GLY A 203 -1.30 23.50 9.17
CA GLY A 203 -1.29 22.82 10.46
C GLY A 203 -0.22 23.39 11.40
N VAL A 204 0.99 23.63 10.91
CA VAL A 204 2.07 24.27 11.68
C VAL A 204 1.65 25.67 12.14
N GLN A 205 1.13 26.48 11.22
CA GLN A 205 0.72 27.87 11.50
C GLN A 205 -0.51 27.96 12.44
N ALA A 206 -1.38 26.93 12.44
CA ALA A 206 -2.50 26.87 13.38
C ALA A 206 -2.05 26.72 14.84
N ILE A 207 -0.86 26.17 15.07
CA ILE A 207 -0.23 26.08 16.40
C ILE A 207 0.58 27.33 16.73
N ASN A 208 1.47 27.70 15.82
CA ASN A 208 2.33 28.88 16.01
C ASN A 208 2.77 29.44 14.65
N PRO A 209 2.25 30.61 14.25
CA PRO A 209 2.58 31.22 12.96
C PRO A 209 4.05 31.71 12.84
N ASP A 210 4.78 31.75 13.95
CA ASP A 210 6.18 32.20 13.98
C ASP A 210 7.19 31.03 13.83
N ILE A 211 6.70 29.78 13.69
CA ILE A 211 7.57 28.62 13.41
C ILE A 211 8.17 28.76 12.02
N VAL A 212 9.50 28.58 11.94
CA VAL A 212 10.21 28.52 10.67
C VAL A 212 9.93 27.19 9.98
N ILE A 213 9.62 27.24 8.69
CA ILE A 213 9.32 26.04 7.90
C ILE A 213 10.28 26.00 6.71
N GLU A 214 11.17 24.99 6.68
CA GLU A 214 12.03 24.70 5.53
C GLU A 214 11.27 23.82 4.53
N ILE A 215 11.32 24.19 3.24
CA ILE A 215 10.70 23.43 2.16
C ILE A 215 11.80 22.93 1.22
N GLY A 216 11.81 21.62 0.95
CA GLY A 216 12.74 21.02 0.00
C GLY A 216 12.05 19.96 -0.87
N TYR A 217 12.45 19.86 -2.13
CA TYR A 217 11.99 18.87 -3.09
C TYR A 217 13.16 18.10 -3.67
N ALA A 218 13.00 16.77 -3.83
CA ALA A 218 14.06 15.96 -4.40
C ALA A 218 14.23 16.18 -5.91
N SER A 219 13.13 16.44 -6.62
CA SER A 219 13.14 16.80 -8.04
C SER A 219 12.02 17.79 -8.39
N VAL A 220 11.98 18.22 -9.65
CA VAL A 220 10.95 19.11 -10.22
C VAL A 220 10.39 18.44 -11.48
N ALA A 221 9.07 18.43 -11.62
CA ALA A 221 8.43 17.87 -12.82
C ALA A 221 9.02 18.51 -14.11
N PRO A 222 9.24 17.73 -15.18
CA PRO A 222 8.77 16.35 -15.42
C PRO A 222 9.70 15.24 -14.92
N ASP A 223 10.69 15.53 -14.09
CA ASP A 223 11.51 14.51 -13.46
C ASP A 223 10.82 13.97 -12.20
N PHE A 224 10.26 12.77 -12.31
CA PHE A 224 9.56 12.09 -11.20
C PHE A 224 10.45 11.12 -10.41
N SER A 225 11.76 11.06 -10.70
CA SER A 225 12.72 10.23 -9.95
C SER A 225 12.81 10.61 -8.47
N GLY A 226 12.38 11.82 -8.10
CA GLY A 226 12.34 12.30 -6.73
C GLY A 226 11.44 11.50 -5.77
N PHE A 227 10.63 10.56 -6.27
CA PHE A 227 9.90 9.61 -5.42
C PHE A 227 10.71 8.38 -5.03
N ASN A 228 11.89 8.17 -5.63
CA ASN A 228 12.75 6.99 -5.38
C ASN A 228 14.25 7.35 -5.33
N ASP A 229 14.61 8.43 -4.66
CA ASP A 229 15.99 8.87 -4.45
C ASP A 229 16.31 9.07 -2.96
N VAL A 230 16.58 7.94 -2.28
CA VAL A 230 16.91 7.91 -0.84
C VAL A 230 18.10 8.79 -0.51
N VAL A 231 19.11 8.84 -1.40
CA VAL A 231 20.32 9.65 -1.19
C VAL A 231 19.95 11.14 -1.19
N LYS A 232 19.14 11.56 -2.15
CA LYS A 232 18.67 12.95 -2.25
C LYS A 232 17.78 13.35 -1.07
N GLY A 233 16.90 12.44 -0.64
CA GLY A 233 16.08 12.62 0.56
C GLY A 233 16.92 12.85 1.79
N LYS A 234 18.00 12.07 1.98
CA LYS A 234 18.94 12.24 3.08
C LYS A 234 19.68 13.58 3.02
N GLU A 235 20.19 13.96 1.84
CA GLU A 235 20.88 15.24 1.65
C GLU A 235 20.00 16.45 2.04
N ILE A 236 18.74 16.47 1.59
CA ILE A 236 17.79 17.53 1.89
C ILE A 236 17.49 17.57 3.38
N ALA A 237 17.19 16.43 4.00
CA ALA A 237 16.87 16.35 5.41
C ALA A 237 18.05 16.77 6.29
N LEU A 238 19.29 16.37 5.95
CA LEU A 238 20.50 16.85 6.65
C LEU A 238 20.62 18.36 6.60
N ALA A 239 20.38 18.97 5.43
CA ALA A 239 20.43 20.43 5.28
C ALA A 239 19.34 21.14 6.12
N GLN A 240 18.12 20.59 6.18
CA GLN A 240 17.04 21.12 7.01
C GLN A 240 17.34 21.00 8.50
N TYR A 241 17.88 19.85 8.97
CA TYR A 241 18.32 19.69 10.36
C TYR A 241 19.49 20.62 10.70
N GLU A 242 20.44 20.82 9.79
CA GLU A 242 21.55 21.78 9.96
C GLU A 242 21.05 23.22 10.04
N ALA A 243 19.99 23.57 9.29
CA ALA A 243 19.32 24.88 9.37
C ALA A 243 18.58 25.09 10.70
N GLY A 244 18.31 24.03 11.46
CA GLY A 244 17.70 24.10 12.79
C GLY A 244 16.36 23.39 12.93
N ALA A 245 15.83 22.80 11.87
CA ALA A 245 14.64 21.97 11.97
C ALA A 245 14.89 20.78 12.93
N ASP A 246 13.90 20.42 13.72
CA ASP A 246 13.97 19.26 14.61
C ASP A 246 12.85 18.23 14.36
N VAL A 247 11.88 18.57 13.50
CA VAL A 247 10.86 17.65 12.97
C VAL A 247 10.72 17.90 11.48
N ILE A 248 10.85 16.87 10.66
CA ILE A 248 10.65 16.95 9.21
C ILE A 248 9.49 16.01 8.82
N TYR A 249 8.53 16.49 8.04
CA TYR A 249 7.50 15.69 7.41
C TYR A 249 7.85 15.42 5.96
N ASN A 250 7.74 14.14 5.51
CA ASN A 250 7.97 13.80 4.12
C ASN A 250 6.66 13.44 3.39
N ALA A 251 6.59 13.86 2.12
CA ALA A 251 5.63 13.41 1.11
C ALA A 251 6.43 13.04 -0.15
N ALA A 252 7.22 11.95 -0.06
CA ALA A 252 8.29 11.67 -1.01
C ALA A 252 8.45 10.18 -1.37
N GLY A 253 7.50 9.32 -1.00
CA GLY A 253 7.60 7.89 -1.27
C GLY A 253 8.87 7.27 -0.67
N GLY A 254 9.57 6.42 -1.44
CA GLY A 254 10.80 5.76 -1.01
C GLY A 254 11.94 6.72 -0.64
N THR A 255 11.98 7.91 -1.24
CA THR A 255 12.92 8.98 -0.90
C THR A 255 12.87 9.37 0.58
N GLY A 256 11.69 9.26 1.22
CA GLY A 256 11.48 9.53 2.64
C GLY A 256 12.32 8.67 3.57
N THR A 257 12.73 7.46 3.17
CA THR A 257 13.63 6.62 3.97
C THR A 257 14.95 7.34 4.28
N GLY A 258 15.47 8.13 3.33
CA GLY A 258 16.67 8.94 3.53
C GLY A 258 16.51 9.99 4.62
N MET A 259 15.32 10.55 4.81
CA MET A 259 15.03 11.48 5.91
C MET A 259 15.16 10.79 7.28
N PHE A 260 14.69 9.55 7.44
CA PHE A 260 14.86 8.82 8.69
C PHE A 260 16.32 8.47 8.96
N GLU A 261 17.10 8.14 7.91
CA GLU A 261 18.55 7.96 8.04
C GLU A 261 19.24 9.25 8.52
N ALA A 262 18.84 10.41 7.97
CA ALA A 262 19.34 11.72 8.41
C ALA A 262 18.95 12.01 9.87
N ALA A 263 17.70 11.72 10.26
CA ALA A 263 17.25 11.91 11.64
C ALA A 263 18.07 11.08 12.64
N LYS A 264 18.38 9.82 12.29
CA LYS A 264 19.27 8.99 13.06
C LYS A 264 20.67 9.59 13.16
N GLU A 265 21.30 9.93 12.05
CA GLU A 265 22.67 10.46 12.00
C GLU A 265 22.82 11.75 12.82
N VAL A 266 21.87 12.68 12.66
CA VAL A 266 21.90 13.95 13.41
C VAL A 266 21.67 13.71 14.91
N SER A 267 20.71 12.87 15.27
CA SER A 267 20.44 12.56 16.68
C SER A 267 21.64 11.90 17.37
N GLU A 268 22.29 10.94 16.72
CA GLU A 268 23.47 10.24 17.26
C GLU A 268 24.69 11.17 17.35
N SER A 269 24.92 12.03 16.34
CA SER A 269 26.08 12.90 16.32
C SER A 269 25.99 14.08 17.28
N THR A 270 24.79 14.60 17.50
CA THR A 270 24.56 15.79 18.35
C THR A 270 24.14 15.43 19.77
N GLY A 271 23.63 14.20 20.01
CA GLY A 271 23.00 13.80 21.24
C GLY A 271 21.64 14.44 21.50
N THR A 272 21.08 15.15 20.50
CA THR A 272 19.74 15.77 20.55
C THR A 272 18.82 15.04 19.58
N LYS A 273 17.69 14.56 20.05
CA LYS A 273 16.73 13.83 19.22
C LYS A 273 16.08 14.76 18.21
N VAL A 274 16.12 14.39 16.94
CA VAL A 274 15.33 14.96 15.85
C VAL A 274 14.44 13.88 15.26
N TRP A 275 13.37 14.27 14.54
CA TRP A 275 12.28 13.40 14.17
C TRP A 275 11.91 13.48 12.70
N GLY A 276 11.49 12.36 12.13
CA GLY A 276 10.79 12.29 10.86
C GLY A 276 9.33 11.92 11.03
N ILE A 277 8.43 12.53 10.25
CA ILE A 277 7.05 12.10 10.08
C ILE A 277 6.94 11.44 8.70
N GLY A 278 6.40 10.23 8.67
CA GLY A 278 6.22 9.43 7.48
C GLY A 278 4.97 9.76 6.67
N VAL A 279 4.83 9.07 5.53
CA VAL A 279 3.71 9.22 4.59
C VAL A 279 3.23 7.87 4.07
N ASP A 280 2.02 7.81 3.57
CA ASP A 280 1.33 6.68 2.95
C ASP A 280 1.11 5.52 3.90
N PHE A 281 2.16 4.81 4.26
CA PHE A 281 2.15 3.68 5.18
C PHE A 281 2.34 4.12 6.64
N ASP A 282 1.92 3.31 7.61
CA ASP A 282 2.44 3.44 8.98
C ASP A 282 3.92 3.04 9.00
N GLN A 283 4.78 4.02 8.68
CA GLN A 283 6.21 3.78 8.49
C GLN A 283 6.93 3.41 9.78
N TYR A 284 6.32 3.66 10.96
CA TYR A 284 6.86 3.11 12.21
C TYR A 284 7.00 1.60 12.15
N TYR A 285 6.02 0.90 11.58
CA TYR A 285 6.09 -0.54 11.38
C TYR A 285 6.76 -0.90 10.06
N GLN A 286 6.43 -0.25 8.95
CA GLN A 286 6.95 -0.63 7.64
C GLN A 286 8.46 -0.43 7.56
N VAL A 287 8.95 0.79 7.82
CA VAL A 287 10.38 1.09 7.86
C VAL A 287 11.03 0.40 9.06
N GLY A 288 10.39 0.43 10.24
CA GLY A 288 10.92 -0.17 11.46
C GLY A 288 11.10 -1.69 11.38
N ASN A 289 10.29 -2.40 10.61
CA ASN A 289 10.47 -3.83 10.38
C ASN A 289 11.59 -4.12 9.38
N ALA A 290 11.73 -3.30 8.34
CA ALA A 290 12.76 -3.44 7.32
C ALA A 290 14.14 -2.94 7.79
N LEU A 291 14.16 -1.82 8.51
CA LEU A 291 15.34 -1.10 9.00
C LEU A 291 15.15 -0.74 10.48
N PRO A 292 15.29 -1.72 11.40
CA PRO A 292 14.95 -1.54 12.83
C PRO A 292 15.68 -0.40 13.53
N GLU A 293 16.87 -0.04 13.04
CA GLU A 293 17.66 1.06 13.56
C GLU A 293 17.10 2.46 13.25
N LEU A 294 16.09 2.55 12.38
CA LEU A 294 15.42 3.82 12.05
C LEU A 294 14.12 4.02 12.82
N GLN A 295 13.53 2.95 13.35
CA GLN A 295 12.19 2.97 13.95
C GLN A 295 12.04 4.02 15.07
N GLU A 296 13.04 4.17 15.91
CA GLU A 296 12.99 5.12 17.01
C GLU A 296 13.05 6.60 16.61
N TYR A 297 13.30 6.91 15.31
CA TYR A 297 13.36 8.27 14.76
C TYR A 297 12.08 8.66 14.03
N ILE A 298 11.11 7.76 13.95
CA ILE A 298 9.81 7.97 13.30
C ILE A 298 8.82 8.45 14.35
N LEU A 299 8.47 9.74 14.30
CA LEU A 299 7.57 10.39 15.23
C LEU A 299 6.12 9.92 15.05
N SER A 300 5.70 9.83 13.81
CA SER A 300 4.35 9.47 13.36
C SER A 300 4.39 9.20 11.85
N SER A 301 3.24 8.89 11.25
CA SER A 301 3.03 8.84 9.80
C SER A 301 1.66 9.38 9.44
N MET A 302 1.59 10.20 8.40
CA MET A 302 0.32 10.53 7.76
C MET A 302 -0.04 9.38 6.83
N VAL A 303 -0.98 8.55 7.27
CA VAL A 303 -1.35 7.33 6.56
C VAL A 303 -2.46 7.63 5.57
N LYS A 304 -2.31 7.09 4.37
CA LYS A 304 -3.26 7.13 3.28
C LYS A 304 -3.65 5.69 2.94
N ALA A 305 -4.87 5.29 3.21
CA ALA A 305 -5.34 3.89 3.17
C ALA A 305 -5.53 3.36 1.72
N VAL A 306 -4.46 3.42 0.93
CA VAL A 306 -4.43 2.91 -0.46
C VAL A 306 -4.74 1.41 -0.51
N ASP A 307 -4.21 0.66 0.45
CA ASP A 307 -4.48 -0.78 0.62
C ASP A 307 -5.98 -1.07 0.77
N VAL A 308 -6.67 -0.28 1.58
CA VAL A 308 -8.11 -0.41 1.81
C VAL A 308 -8.90 -0.07 0.53
N SER A 309 -8.50 0.97 -0.19
CA SER A 309 -9.17 1.39 -1.44
C SER A 309 -9.01 0.33 -2.53
N ILE A 310 -7.82 -0.25 -2.69
CA ILE A 310 -7.56 -1.37 -3.62
C ILE A 310 -8.36 -2.61 -3.21
N TYR A 311 -8.32 -2.98 -1.92
CA TYR A 311 -9.07 -4.10 -1.38
C TYR A 311 -10.58 -3.96 -1.63
N ASN A 312 -11.13 -2.76 -1.43
CA ASN A 312 -12.54 -2.48 -1.66
C ASN A 312 -12.92 -2.53 -3.14
N ALA A 313 -12.05 -2.05 -4.04
CA ALA A 313 -12.24 -2.17 -5.48
C ALA A 313 -12.27 -3.64 -5.91
N ALA A 314 -11.34 -4.46 -5.42
CA ALA A 314 -11.29 -5.89 -5.66
C ALA A 314 -12.54 -6.61 -5.13
N LYS A 315 -12.96 -6.30 -3.88
CA LYS A 315 -14.18 -6.84 -3.28
C LYS A 315 -15.41 -6.57 -4.15
N GLN A 316 -15.57 -5.33 -4.60
CA GLN A 316 -16.72 -4.93 -5.40
C GLN A 316 -16.70 -5.55 -6.81
N THR A 317 -15.51 -5.81 -7.35
CA THR A 317 -15.35 -6.57 -8.60
C THR A 317 -15.86 -7.99 -8.43
N VAL A 318 -15.44 -8.71 -7.38
CA VAL A 318 -15.91 -10.06 -7.06
C VAL A 318 -17.42 -10.10 -6.81
N GLU A 319 -17.98 -9.09 -6.14
CA GLU A 319 -19.41 -8.96 -5.86
C GLU A 319 -20.24 -8.49 -7.07
N GLY A 320 -19.61 -8.12 -8.18
CA GLY A 320 -20.28 -7.55 -9.36
C GLY A 320 -20.92 -6.19 -9.11
N SER A 321 -20.41 -5.44 -8.13
CA SER A 321 -20.92 -4.14 -7.69
C SER A 321 -19.92 -2.99 -7.91
N PHE A 322 -18.85 -3.25 -8.67
CA PHE A 322 -17.88 -2.21 -9.01
C PHE A 322 -18.55 -1.11 -9.87
N GLU A 323 -18.32 0.12 -9.49
CA GLU A 323 -18.76 1.30 -10.25
C GLU A 323 -17.57 2.22 -10.50
N GLY A 324 -17.45 2.73 -11.71
CA GLY A 324 -16.49 3.78 -12.03
C GLY A 324 -16.88 5.12 -11.41
N GLY A 325 -16.10 6.16 -11.68
CA GLY A 325 -16.31 7.50 -11.14
C GLY A 325 -15.23 7.84 -10.09
N ILE A 326 -15.50 8.84 -9.26
CA ILE A 326 -14.50 9.34 -8.30
C ILE A 326 -14.94 8.99 -6.88
N LEU A 327 -14.05 8.38 -6.12
CA LEU A 327 -14.14 8.24 -4.66
C LEU A 327 -13.05 9.09 -4.03
N VAL A 328 -13.40 9.83 -2.98
CA VAL A 328 -12.46 10.63 -2.21
C VAL A 328 -12.45 10.11 -0.78
N ASP A 329 -11.30 9.63 -0.35
CA ASP A 329 -11.04 9.25 1.03
C ASP A 329 -10.44 10.42 1.81
N ASN A 330 -10.88 10.62 3.04
CA ASN A 330 -10.52 11.76 3.88
C ASN A 330 -10.49 11.37 5.37
N LEU A 331 -10.40 12.35 6.27
CA LEU A 331 -10.42 12.11 7.71
C LEU A 331 -11.77 11.57 8.22
N GLU A 332 -12.89 11.95 7.59
CA GLU A 332 -14.22 11.47 7.97
C GLU A 332 -14.42 10.00 7.58
N SER A 333 -14.01 9.60 6.36
CA SER A 333 -14.07 8.20 5.91
C SER A 333 -13.09 7.31 6.66
N GLY A 334 -12.05 7.88 7.27
CA GLY A 334 -10.92 7.16 7.87
C GLY A 334 -9.91 6.67 6.86
N GLY A 335 -10.02 7.05 5.58
CA GLY A 335 -9.05 6.73 4.54
C GLY A 335 -7.77 7.58 4.61
N ILE A 336 -7.80 8.66 5.41
CA ILE A 336 -6.61 9.41 5.82
C ILE A 336 -6.59 9.53 7.34
N TYR A 337 -5.42 9.36 7.96
CA TYR A 337 -5.26 9.56 9.40
C TYR A 337 -3.80 9.76 9.78
N LEU A 338 -3.57 10.29 11.00
CA LEU A 338 -2.24 10.36 11.61
C LEU A 338 -2.04 9.15 12.53
N SER A 339 -0.95 8.41 12.35
CA SER A 339 -0.63 7.23 13.17
C SER A 339 -0.10 7.62 14.55
N TYR A 340 -0.53 6.87 15.57
CA TYR A 340 -0.02 6.97 16.96
C TYR A 340 1.00 5.87 17.29
N SER A 341 1.48 5.13 16.29
CA SER A 341 2.47 4.06 16.50
C SER A 341 3.75 4.59 17.11
N GLY A 342 4.34 3.81 18.02
CA GLY A 342 5.50 4.23 18.80
C GLY A 342 5.16 5.07 20.04
N GLY A 343 3.95 5.66 20.12
CA GLY A 343 3.50 6.42 21.29
C GLY A 343 4.15 7.79 21.47
N TYR A 344 4.93 8.25 20.49
CA TYR A 344 5.70 9.51 20.62
C TYR A 344 4.85 10.78 20.56
N ILE A 345 3.60 10.67 20.10
CA ILE A 345 2.63 11.78 20.04
C ILE A 345 1.40 11.57 20.92
N ASP A 346 1.43 10.57 21.84
CA ASP A 346 0.30 10.28 22.73
C ASP A 346 -0.03 11.46 23.65
N ASP A 347 1.00 12.20 24.09
CA ASP A 347 0.87 13.37 24.95
C ASP A 347 0.15 14.57 24.29
N ILE A 348 0.08 14.60 22.97
CA ILE A 348 -0.60 15.66 22.19
C ILE A 348 -1.85 15.15 21.46
N LYS A 349 -2.23 13.90 21.69
CA LYS A 349 -3.34 13.23 21.00
C LYS A 349 -4.66 14.01 21.08
N ASP A 350 -5.03 14.48 22.27
CA ASP A 350 -6.29 15.22 22.45
C ASP A 350 -6.33 16.48 21.57
N THR A 351 -5.21 17.16 21.39
CA THR A 351 -5.12 18.34 20.52
C THR A 351 -5.25 17.95 19.05
N ILE A 352 -4.61 16.85 18.61
CA ILE A 352 -4.71 16.36 17.24
C ILE A 352 -6.14 15.95 16.92
N GLU A 353 -6.81 15.23 17.83
CA GLU A 353 -8.21 14.80 17.65
C GLU A 353 -9.19 15.98 17.64
N ASP A 354 -8.92 17.07 18.40
CA ASP A 354 -9.70 18.31 18.35
C ASP A 354 -9.60 18.98 16.97
N TYR A 355 -8.40 19.07 16.40
CA TYR A 355 -8.23 19.59 15.04
C TYR A 355 -8.88 18.70 13.99
N LYS A 356 -8.72 17.37 14.11
CA LYS A 356 -9.40 16.41 13.24
C LYS A 356 -10.94 16.64 13.27
N ALA A 357 -11.51 16.76 14.45
CA ALA A 357 -12.95 17.00 14.59
C ALA A 357 -13.40 18.33 13.95
N LYS A 358 -12.59 19.39 14.04
CA LYS A 358 -12.86 20.68 13.41
C LYS A 358 -12.80 20.61 11.89
N ILE A 359 -11.85 19.84 11.33
CA ILE A 359 -11.77 19.63 9.89
C ILE A 359 -12.99 18.84 9.40
N ILE A 360 -13.34 17.73 10.04
CA ILE A 360 -14.52 16.93 9.70
C ILE A 360 -15.81 17.75 9.82
N ALA A 361 -15.90 18.67 10.78
CA ALA A 361 -17.04 19.57 10.93
C ALA A 361 -17.07 20.73 9.91
N GLY A 362 -16.03 20.87 9.08
CA GLY A 362 -15.88 21.98 8.12
C GLY A 362 -15.61 23.34 8.79
N GLU A 363 -15.16 23.35 10.04
CA GLU A 363 -14.73 24.58 10.74
C GLU A 363 -13.34 25.02 10.29
N ILE A 364 -12.52 24.05 9.85
CA ILE A 364 -11.22 24.26 9.25
C ILE A 364 -11.24 23.58 7.87
N ASP A 365 -10.85 24.32 6.84
CA ASP A 365 -10.67 23.84 5.48
C ASP A 365 -9.18 23.97 5.11
N PRO A 366 -8.39 22.89 5.22
CA PRO A 366 -6.98 22.94 4.91
C PRO A 366 -6.74 23.29 3.44
N PRO A 367 -5.85 24.23 3.12
CA PRO A 367 -5.59 24.59 1.73
C PRO A 367 -4.88 23.47 0.97
N SER A 368 -5.34 23.18 -0.24
CA SER A 368 -4.79 22.14 -1.13
C SER A 368 -3.92 22.70 -2.27
N ALA A 369 -3.78 24.03 -2.39
CA ALA A 369 -3.01 24.65 -3.44
C ALA A 369 -2.12 25.77 -2.90
N ARG A 370 -0.98 25.99 -3.56
CA ARG A 370 -0.13 27.16 -3.29
C ARG A 370 -0.88 28.46 -3.62
N PRO A 371 -0.68 29.52 -2.81
CA PRO A 371 -1.33 30.81 -3.03
C PRO A 371 -0.96 31.45 -4.39
#